data_7aa100a782ca7d14701b606971be94cc
#
_entry.id   7aa100a782ca7d14701b606971be94cc
#
_cell.length_a   1.000
_cell.length_b   1.000
_cell.length_c   1.000
_cell.angle_alpha   90.00
_cell.angle_beta   90.00
_cell.angle_gamma   90.00
#
_symmetry.space_group_name_H-M   'P 1'
#
loop_
_entity.id
_entity.type
_entity.pdbx_description
1 polymer ?
#
loop_
_entity_poly.entity_id
_entity_poly.type
_entity_poly.pdbx_seq_one_letter_code
_entity_poly.pdbx_strand_id
1 'polypeptide(L)'
;MFLLVGVLAAPSQNSAAEKLNGRSSQAEVAEDHVLSEPPGLRYQGVPGPIPQDEGVDGLRLELLRLGTTARLMQVVAHPDDEDGGLLTLEARGHGVDTLLMTLNRGEGGQNKLGSNLSDVLGVVRTEELLAADQYYGVQERFSRVADFGFSKTAEETFAKWGGHDVALGDMVRVIRTFRPDVLVARFSGTTRDGHGNHQASSILAREAFRAAADPKRFPEQIAEGLEPWQAKKFYIGNVCPWGSMTCPDADW
;
A
#
# COMPACT_ATOMS: atom_id res chain seq x y z
N MET A 1 -7.37 -66.94 -27.85
CA MET A 1 -8.66 -67.29 -27.25
C MET A 1 -9.37 -66.01 -27.07
N PHE A 2 -9.96 -65.45 -28.05
CA PHE A 2 -11.34 -65.46 -28.54
C PHE A 2 -12.37 -65.20 -27.41
N LEU A 3 -13.05 -64.12 -27.48
CA LEU A 3 -14.46 -63.86 -27.80
C LEU A 3 -14.76 -62.39 -27.45
N LEU A 4 -15.09 -61.52 -28.37
CA LEU A 4 -16.38 -61.23 -29.04
C LEU A 4 -17.37 -60.48 -28.16
N VAL A 5 -17.56 -59.19 -28.42
CA VAL A 5 -18.65 -58.54 -29.22
C VAL A 5 -19.98 -58.46 -28.47
N GLY A 6 -20.48 -57.27 -28.39
CA GLY A 6 -21.85 -56.96 -28.05
C GLY A 6 -22.17 -55.49 -28.38
N VAL A 7 -22.45 -55.24 -29.66
CA VAL A 7 -23.11 -54.03 -30.17
C VAL A 7 -24.60 -54.22 -29.94
N LEU A 8 -25.26 -53.23 -29.33
CA LEU A 8 -26.72 -53.10 -29.48
C LEU A 8 -27.04 -51.65 -29.85
N ALA A 9 -27.68 -51.60 -30.99
CA ALA A 9 -28.12 -50.41 -31.68
C ALA A 9 -29.43 -49.85 -31.10
N ALA A 10 -29.67 -48.59 -31.46
CA ALA A 10 -30.79 -47.70 -31.16
C ALA A 10 -32.21 -48.27 -31.44
N PRO A 11 -33.23 -47.53 -31.01
CA PRO A 11 -34.08 -46.95 -32.03
C PRO A 11 -34.29 -45.47 -31.96
N SER A 12 -34.36 -44.90 -33.17
CA SER A 12 -34.88 -43.64 -33.52
C SER A 12 -36.36 -43.53 -33.24
N GLN A 13 -36.82 -42.41 -32.65
CA GLN A 13 -38.18 -41.97 -32.95
C GLN A 13 -38.21 -40.45 -33.16
N ASN A 14 -38.75 -40.16 -34.30
CA ASN A 14 -39.08 -38.88 -34.91
C ASN A 14 -40.21 -38.18 -34.18
N SER A 15 -40.26 -36.87 -34.44
CA SER A 15 -41.49 -36.06 -34.56
C SER A 15 -42.04 -35.41 -33.29
N ALA A 16 -41.76 -34.15 -33.16
CA ALA A 16 -42.78 -33.11 -32.96
C ALA A 16 -42.13 -31.73 -33.21
N ALA A 17 -42.20 -31.30 -34.44
CA ALA A 17 -42.09 -29.90 -34.77
C ALA A 17 -43.44 -29.28 -34.43
N GLU A 18 -43.51 -28.52 -33.36
CA GLU A 18 -44.66 -27.64 -33.12
C GLU A 18 -44.20 -26.33 -32.51
N LYS A 19 -44.37 -25.32 -33.35
CA LYS A 19 -44.59 -23.91 -33.08
C LYS A 19 -44.23 -23.40 -31.68
N LEU A 20 -43.10 -22.77 -31.54
CA LEU A 20 -42.91 -21.69 -30.58
C LEU A 20 -42.68 -20.39 -31.32
N ASN A 21 -43.82 -19.73 -31.47
CA ASN A 21 -43.97 -18.37 -31.95
C ASN A 21 -43.19 -17.42 -31.00
N GLY A 22 -42.49 -16.49 -31.62
CA GLY A 22 -41.90 -15.27 -31.13
C GLY A 22 -42.16 -14.85 -29.68
N ARG A 23 -41.10 -14.94 -28.88
CA ARG A 23 -40.75 -13.98 -27.85
C ARG A 23 -39.28 -13.72 -28.01
N SER A 24 -38.94 -12.63 -28.67
CA SER A 24 -37.67 -11.97 -28.51
C SER A 24 -37.58 -11.60 -27.02
N SER A 25 -36.87 -12.41 -26.24
CA SER A 25 -36.37 -11.93 -24.98
C SER A 25 -35.28 -10.89 -25.30
N GLN A 26 -35.68 -9.64 -25.36
CA GLN A 26 -34.76 -8.57 -25.07
C GLN A 26 -34.22 -8.93 -23.70
N ALA A 27 -32.94 -9.34 -23.64
CA ALA A 27 -32.18 -9.28 -22.43
C ALA A 27 -32.22 -7.80 -22.04
N GLU A 28 -33.05 -7.50 -21.05
CA GLU A 28 -33.01 -6.25 -20.33
C GLU A 28 -31.58 -6.22 -19.74
N VAL A 29 -30.71 -5.48 -20.41
CA VAL A 29 -29.47 -5.02 -19.84
C VAL A 29 -29.93 -4.28 -18.61
N ALA A 30 -29.68 -4.88 -17.43
CA ALA A 30 -29.89 -4.19 -16.17
C ALA A 30 -29.15 -2.85 -16.33
N GLU A 31 -29.93 -1.77 -16.39
CA GLU A 31 -29.35 -0.44 -16.25
C GLU A 31 -28.56 -0.46 -14.97
N ASP A 32 -27.25 -0.36 -15.13
CA ASP A 32 -26.35 -0.07 -14.05
C ASP A 32 -26.97 1.11 -13.29
N HIS A 33 -27.52 0.82 -12.12
CA HIS A 33 -27.81 1.85 -11.15
C HIS A 33 -26.47 2.45 -10.76
N VAL A 34 -25.99 3.37 -11.58
CA VAL A 34 -25.00 4.34 -11.17
C VAL A 34 -25.58 4.95 -9.91
N LEU A 35 -25.07 4.53 -8.77
CA LEU A 35 -25.41 5.09 -7.48
C LEU A 35 -25.22 6.59 -7.63
N SER A 36 -26.35 7.33 -7.62
CA SER A 36 -26.32 8.78 -7.69
C SER A 36 -25.46 9.25 -6.54
N GLU A 37 -24.28 9.80 -6.85
CA GLU A 37 -23.40 10.38 -5.87
C GLU A 37 -24.17 11.38 -5.02
N PRO A 38 -24.00 11.35 -3.70
CA PRO A 38 -24.61 12.36 -2.83
C PRO A 38 -24.20 13.75 -3.31
N PRO A 39 -25.10 14.72 -3.33
CA PRO A 39 -24.82 16.08 -3.81
C PRO A 39 -23.68 16.67 -2.96
N GLY A 40 -22.52 16.88 -3.56
CA GLY A 40 -21.33 17.48 -2.94
C GLY A 40 -20.03 16.66 -3.01
N LEU A 41 -20.08 15.35 -3.29
CA LEU A 41 -18.92 14.51 -3.52
C LEU A 41 -18.76 14.18 -5.01
N ARG A 42 -18.41 15.18 -5.80
CA ARG A 42 -17.86 14.91 -7.12
C ARG A 42 -16.36 14.65 -6.96
N TYR A 43 -15.98 13.38 -7.01
CA TYR A 43 -14.58 13.02 -7.25
C TYR A 43 -14.18 13.60 -8.62
N GLN A 44 -13.48 14.69 -8.62
CA GLN A 44 -12.99 15.35 -9.83
C GLN A 44 -11.57 14.84 -10.12
N GLY A 45 -11.44 13.55 -10.43
CA GLY A 45 -10.16 13.02 -10.92
C GLY A 45 -8.97 13.21 -9.97
N VAL A 46 -7.81 12.76 -10.39
CA VAL A 46 -6.54 13.05 -9.67
C VAL A 46 -6.47 14.55 -9.44
N PRO A 47 -6.36 15.03 -8.19
CA PRO A 47 -6.23 16.46 -7.94
C PRO A 47 -5.15 17.04 -8.83
N GLY A 48 -5.44 18.14 -9.52
CA GLY A 48 -4.41 18.90 -10.21
C GLY A 48 -3.37 19.40 -9.23
N PRO A 49 -2.31 20.07 -9.71
CA PRO A 49 -1.30 20.65 -8.82
C PRO A 49 -1.98 21.46 -7.72
N ILE A 50 -1.58 21.25 -6.49
CA ILE A 50 -2.13 22.04 -5.39
C ILE A 50 -1.59 23.47 -5.48
N PRO A 51 -2.35 24.49 -5.05
CA PRO A 51 -1.93 25.90 -5.20
C PRO A 51 -0.54 26.20 -4.62
N GLN A 52 -0.12 25.47 -3.59
CA GLN A 52 1.19 25.60 -2.96
C GLN A 52 2.36 25.16 -3.85
N ASP A 53 2.11 24.40 -4.90
CA ASP A 53 3.14 23.93 -5.83
C ASP A 53 3.25 24.83 -7.07
N GLU A 54 2.50 25.92 -7.12
CA GLU A 54 2.46 26.86 -8.25
C GLU A 54 2.88 28.27 -7.86
N GLY A 55 3.19 29.08 -8.88
CA GLY A 55 3.49 30.48 -8.70
C GLY A 55 4.70 30.76 -7.80
N VAL A 56 4.58 31.79 -6.97
CA VAL A 56 5.66 32.21 -6.05
C VAL A 56 5.90 31.18 -4.94
N ASP A 57 4.85 30.56 -4.44
CA ASP A 57 4.98 29.57 -3.37
C ASP A 57 5.63 28.29 -3.86
N GLY A 58 5.27 27.82 -5.07
CA GLY A 58 5.97 26.73 -5.71
C GLY A 58 7.45 27.03 -5.96
N LEU A 59 7.77 28.22 -6.46
CA LEU A 59 9.16 28.66 -6.63
C LEU A 59 9.94 28.66 -5.31
N ARG A 60 9.32 29.13 -4.22
CA ARG A 60 9.94 29.11 -2.88
C ARG A 60 10.24 27.70 -2.42
N LEU A 61 9.31 26.78 -2.63
CA LEU A 61 9.49 25.37 -2.29
C LEU A 61 10.65 24.75 -3.07
N GLU A 62 10.73 25.00 -4.38
CA GLU A 62 11.84 24.50 -5.20
C GLU A 62 13.20 25.09 -4.79
N LEU A 63 13.25 26.36 -4.43
CA LEU A 63 14.47 26.97 -3.88
C LEU A 63 14.86 26.38 -2.53
N LEU A 64 13.89 26.03 -1.69
CA LEU A 64 14.13 25.35 -0.42
C LEU A 64 14.71 23.95 -0.66
N ARG A 65 14.15 23.19 -1.60
CA ARG A 65 14.65 21.87 -2.00
C ARG A 65 16.09 21.90 -2.52
N LEU A 66 16.46 22.94 -3.24
CA LEU A 66 17.85 23.12 -3.70
C LEU A 66 18.83 23.39 -2.55
N GLY A 67 18.34 23.79 -1.37
CA GLY A 67 19.15 24.07 -0.19
C GLY A 67 19.58 22.83 0.60
N THR A 68 19.04 21.64 0.27
CA THR A 68 19.34 20.40 1.01
C THR A 68 19.47 19.20 0.09
N THR A 69 20.27 18.23 0.51
CA THR A 69 20.36 16.91 -0.13
C THR A 69 19.84 15.80 0.81
N ALA A 70 19.25 16.20 1.93
CA ALA A 70 18.72 15.26 2.93
C ALA A 70 17.54 14.47 2.36
N ARG A 71 17.46 13.20 2.74
CA ARG A 71 16.38 12.29 2.37
C ARG A 71 15.81 11.61 3.59
N LEU A 72 14.50 11.63 3.72
CA LEU A 72 13.76 10.96 4.78
C LEU A 72 12.83 9.91 4.19
N MET A 73 12.78 8.73 4.80
CA MET A 73 11.82 7.69 4.47
C MET A 73 11.04 7.30 5.72
N GLN A 74 9.71 7.41 5.68
CA GLN A 74 8.83 6.86 6.70
C GLN A 74 8.27 5.52 6.26
N VAL A 75 8.14 4.56 7.19
CA VAL A 75 7.58 3.23 6.95
C VAL A 75 6.33 3.05 7.78
N VAL A 76 5.24 2.64 7.13
CA VAL A 76 3.94 2.34 7.71
C VAL A 76 3.41 0.98 7.24
N ALA A 77 2.33 0.48 7.85
CA ALA A 77 1.71 -0.78 7.45
C ALA A 77 0.62 -0.58 6.39
N HIS A 78 -0.32 0.36 6.63
CA HIS A 78 -1.49 0.60 5.79
C HIS A 78 -1.57 2.07 5.38
N PRO A 79 -2.34 2.40 4.32
CA PRO A 79 -2.81 3.76 4.08
C PRO A 79 -3.60 4.24 5.31
N ASP A 80 -3.32 5.43 5.85
CA ASP A 80 -3.85 6.06 7.07
C ASP A 80 -3.00 5.93 8.35
N ASP A 81 -1.90 5.21 8.28
CA ASP A 81 -0.96 5.08 9.41
C ASP A 81 0.11 6.19 9.44
N GLU A 82 0.26 6.92 8.35
CA GLU A 82 1.35 7.90 8.17
C GLU A 82 1.27 9.07 9.16
N ASP A 83 2.42 9.63 9.46
CA ASP A 83 2.52 10.90 10.18
C ASP A 83 2.57 12.06 9.17
N GLY A 84 1.38 12.47 8.71
CA GLY A 84 1.27 13.54 7.72
C GLY A 84 1.85 14.87 8.21
N GLY A 85 1.89 15.09 9.52
CA GLY A 85 2.54 16.28 10.12
C GLY A 85 4.05 16.25 9.92
N LEU A 86 4.71 15.15 10.25
CA LEU A 86 6.14 14.94 10.00
C LEU A 86 6.46 15.04 8.50
N LEU A 87 5.71 14.30 7.68
CA LEU A 87 5.93 14.27 6.23
C LEU A 87 5.83 15.67 5.61
N THR A 88 4.78 16.43 5.96
CA THR A 88 4.60 17.79 5.45
C THR A 88 5.68 18.74 5.95
N LEU A 89 6.04 18.65 7.23
CA LEU A 89 7.10 19.51 7.80
C LEU A 89 8.43 19.29 7.08
N GLU A 90 8.82 18.05 6.88
CA GLU A 90 10.10 17.75 6.25
C GLU A 90 10.09 18.07 4.75
N ALA A 91 9.05 17.65 4.02
CA ALA A 91 9.00 17.86 2.58
C ALA A 91 8.76 19.33 2.19
N ARG A 92 7.77 19.99 2.84
CA ARG A 92 7.37 21.36 2.46
C ARG A 92 7.99 22.42 3.35
N GLY A 93 8.22 22.12 4.63
CA GLY A 93 8.83 23.07 5.57
C GLY A 93 10.34 23.15 5.45
N HIS A 94 11.01 22.02 5.21
CA HIS A 94 12.47 21.93 5.15
C HIS A 94 13.03 21.60 3.76
N GLY A 95 12.16 21.27 2.79
CA GLY A 95 12.58 20.92 1.42
C GLY A 95 13.29 19.55 1.30
N VAL A 96 13.13 18.70 2.33
CA VAL A 96 13.73 17.36 2.36
C VAL A 96 13.04 16.47 1.32
N ASP A 97 13.82 15.73 0.51
CA ASP A 97 13.27 14.70 -0.36
C ASP A 97 12.71 13.57 0.51
N THR A 98 11.40 13.42 0.51
CA THR A 98 10.69 12.58 1.49
C THR A 98 9.90 11.50 0.77
N LEU A 99 10.00 10.27 1.28
CA LEU A 99 9.31 9.11 0.76
C LEU A 99 8.51 8.44 1.89
N LEU A 100 7.25 8.14 1.60
CA LEU A 100 6.42 7.23 2.39
C LEU A 100 6.51 5.83 1.77
N MET A 101 6.74 4.82 2.60
CA MET A 101 6.63 3.41 2.22
C MET A 101 5.52 2.75 3.00
N THR A 102 4.46 2.40 2.31
CA THR A 102 3.30 1.69 2.84
C THR A 102 3.36 0.22 2.45
N LEU A 103 3.31 -0.70 3.41
CA LEU A 103 3.56 -2.11 3.10
C LEU A 103 2.45 -2.75 2.28
N ASN A 104 1.19 -2.45 2.58
CA ASN A 104 0.03 -2.98 1.83
C ASN A 104 -0.93 -1.85 1.45
N ARG A 105 -2.01 -2.16 0.78
CA ARG A 105 -3.01 -1.17 0.32
C ARG A 105 -4.28 -1.14 1.16
N GLY A 106 -4.28 -1.83 2.31
CA GLY A 106 -5.43 -1.90 3.19
C GLY A 106 -6.63 -2.68 2.62
N GLU A 107 -6.37 -3.64 1.74
CA GLU A 107 -7.38 -4.44 1.04
C GLU A 107 -8.25 -5.25 2.01
N GLY A 108 -7.67 -5.69 3.14
CA GLY A 108 -8.34 -6.43 4.20
C GLY A 108 -9.04 -5.56 5.23
N GLY A 109 -8.98 -4.25 5.09
CA GLY A 109 -9.58 -3.30 6.02
C GLY A 109 -11.11 -3.29 5.99
N GLN A 110 -11.70 -2.66 7.01
CA GLN A 110 -13.15 -2.42 7.07
C GLN A 110 -13.48 -1.13 6.34
N ASN A 111 -14.44 -1.19 5.41
CA ASN A 111 -14.98 0.00 4.78
C ASN A 111 -16.26 0.41 5.49
N LYS A 112 -16.24 1.58 6.16
CA LYS A 112 -17.42 2.17 6.81
C LYS A 112 -18.17 3.16 5.91
N LEU A 113 -17.58 3.55 4.80
CA LEU A 113 -18.12 4.57 3.89
C LEU A 113 -18.85 3.99 2.70
N GLY A 114 -18.62 2.72 2.35
CA GLY A 114 -19.20 2.11 1.17
C GLY A 114 -19.15 0.58 1.19
N SER A 115 -19.55 -0.03 0.10
CA SER A 115 -19.62 -1.48 -0.09
C SER A 115 -18.34 -2.08 -0.71
N ASN A 116 -17.34 -1.26 -1.01
CA ASN A 116 -16.10 -1.73 -1.62
C ASN A 116 -15.30 -2.57 -0.61
N LEU A 117 -14.87 -3.74 -1.02
CA LEU A 117 -14.12 -4.70 -0.21
C LEU A 117 -12.97 -5.26 -1.04
N SER A 118 -11.99 -5.84 -0.36
CA SER A 118 -10.84 -6.54 -0.97
C SER A 118 -10.09 -5.66 -2.00
N ASP A 119 -9.83 -6.14 -3.19
CA ASP A 119 -9.03 -5.46 -4.21
C ASP A 119 -9.58 -4.08 -4.57
N VAL A 120 -10.92 -3.93 -4.64
CA VAL A 120 -11.55 -2.64 -4.92
C VAL A 120 -11.30 -1.65 -3.80
N LEU A 121 -11.36 -2.09 -2.53
CA LEU A 121 -11.01 -1.25 -1.39
C LEU A 121 -9.53 -0.85 -1.44
N GLY A 122 -8.64 -1.77 -1.81
CA GLY A 122 -7.22 -1.51 -1.99
C GLY A 122 -6.96 -0.43 -3.04
N VAL A 123 -7.69 -0.44 -4.15
CA VAL A 123 -7.60 0.62 -5.17
C VAL A 123 -8.05 1.96 -4.60
N VAL A 124 -9.22 2.01 -3.95
CA VAL A 124 -9.75 3.25 -3.36
C VAL A 124 -8.76 3.84 -2.35
N ARG A 125 -8.28 3.03 -1.39
CA ARG A 125 -7.33 3.50 -0.37
C ARG A 125 -5.98 3.90 -0.94
N THR A 126 -5.53 3.25 -2.02
CA THR A 126 -4.33 3.67 -2.74
C THR A 126 -4.51 5.07 -3.31
N GLU A 127 -5.63 5.34 -4.00
CA GLU A 127 -5.90 6.65 -4.59
C GLU A 127 -6.08 7.75 -3.53
N GLU A 128 -6.72 7.43 -2.41
CA GLU A 128 -6.85 8.34 -1.26
C GLU A 128 -5.48 8.70 -0.68
N LEU A 129 -4.59 7.70 -0.47
CA LEU A 129 -3.25 7.96 0.03
C LEU A 129 -2.42 8.78 -0.97
N LEU A 130 -2.44 8.42 -2.26
CA LEU A 130 -1.74 9.20 -3.28
C LEU A 130 -2.23 10.65 -3.38
N ALA A 131 -3.52 10.88 -3.15
CA ALA A 131 -4.06 12.22 -3.06
C ALA A 131 -3.55 12.97 -1.80
N ALA A 132 -3.47 12.30 -0.66
CA ALA A 132 -2.91 12.86 0.56
C ALA A 132 -1.40 13.17 0.40
N ASP A 133 -0.64 12.29 -0.23
CA ASP A 133 0.79 12.45 -0.48
C ASP A 133 1.11 13.69 -1.31
N GLN A 134 0.23 14.08 -2.24
CA GLN A 134 0.36 15.34 -2.96
C GLN A 134 0.34 16.54 -2.00
N TYR A 135 -0.55 16.52 -0.97
CA TYR A 135 -0.60 17.57 0.04
C TYR A 135 0.61 17.53 0.97
N TYR A 136 1.08 16.35 1.33
CA TYR A 136 2.32 16.18 2.10
C TYR A 136 3.56 16.61 1.30
N GLY A 137 3.52 16.45 -0.01
CA GLY A 137 4.64 16.74 -0.92
C GLY A 137 5.67 15.61 -0.96
N VAL A 138 5.23 14.35 -0.83
CA VAL A 138 6.07 13.17 -0.71
C VAL A 138 5.87 12.18 -1.87
N GLN A 139 6.83 11.28 -2.03
CA GLN A 139 6.73 10.14 -2.93
C GLN A 139 6.15 8.93 -2.18
N GLU A 140 5.38 8.07 -2.87
CA GLU A 140 4.86 6.84 -2.32
C GLU A 140 5.50 5.60 -2.95
N ARG A 141 5.71 4.57 -2.13
CA ARG A 141 6.08 3.22 -2.58
C ARG A 141 5.34 2.17 -1.77
N PHE A 142 4.72 1.24 -2.46
CA PHE A 142 4.10 0.07 -1.86
C PHE A 142 4.99 -1.15 -1.96
N SER A 143 4.90 -2.05 -0.99
CA SER A 143 5.44 -3.39 -1.15
C SER A 143 4.44 -4.29 -1.91
N ARG A 144 4.83 -5.53 -2.17
CA ARG A 144 3.99 -6.51 -2.89
C ARG A 144 3.02 -7.27 -1.98
N VAL A 145 3.09 -7.09 -0.67
CA VAL A 145 2.23 -7.83 0.26
C VAL A 145 0.84 -7.21 0.30
N ALA A 146 -0.16 -8.06 0.46
CA ALA A 146 -1.56 -7.64 0.56
C ALA A 146 -2.01 -7.61 2.03
N ASP A 147 -2.94 -6.73 2.33
CA ASP A 147 -3.64 -6.74 3.60
C ASP A 147 -4.67 -7.87 3.61
N PHE A 148 -4.66 -8.65 4.67
CA PHE A 148 -5.57 -9.76 4.90
C PHE A 148 -6.51 -9.51 6.10
N GLY A 149 -6.52 -8.29 6.63
CA GLY A 149 -7.25 -7.91 7.82
C GLY A 149 -6.43 -8.07 9.10
N PHE A 150 -7.12 -8.16 10.22
CA PHE A 150 -6.50 -8.15 11.55
C PHE A 150 -5.63 -9.38 11.83
N SER A 151 -4.47 -9.15 12.43
CA SER A 151 -3.60 -10.15 13.05
C SER A 151 -3.15 -9.70 14.43
N LYS A 152 -2.83 -10.64 15.30
CA LYS A 152 -2.38 -10.32 16.66
C LYS A 152 -0.88 -10.12 16.78
N THR A 153 -0.11 -10.81 15.95
CA THR A 153 1.36 -10.82 16.05
C THR A 153 2.01 -10.62 14.69
N ALA A 154 3.26 -10.17 14.71
CA ALA A 154 4.08 -10.05 13.52
C ALA A 154 4.32 -11.40 12.84
N GLU A 155 4.48 -12.48 13.62
CA GLU A 155 4.71 -13.83 13.10
C GLU A 155 3.51 -14.31 12.27
N GLU A 156 2.28 -14.08 12.76
CA GLU A 156 1.08 -14.37 11.99
C GLU A 156 1.07 -13.59 10.68
N THR A 157 1.44 -12.32 10.74
CA THR A 157 1.53 -11.44 9.56
C THR A 157 2.54 -11.96 8.55
N PHE A 158 3.76 -12.27 8.99
CA PHE A 158 4.79 -12.81 8.10
C PHE A 158 4.36 -14.11 7.43
N ALA A 159 3.70 -15.00 8.18
CA ALA A 159 3.19 -16.25 7.61
C ALA A 159 2.16 -16.02 6.49
N LYS A 160 1.27 -15.04 6.67
CA LYS A 160 0.26 -14.68 5.66
C LYS A 160 0.83 -13.92 4.46
N TRP A 161 1.92 -13.19 4.63
CA TRP A 161 2.63 -12.50 3.55
C TRP A 161 3.56 -13.42 2.72
N GLY A 162 3.52 -14.72 2.97
CA GLY A 162 4.35 -15.69 2.25
C GLY A 162 5.79 -15.76 2.77
N GLY A 163 6.06 -15.20 3.92
CA GLY A 163 7.35 -15.20 4.61
C GLY A 163 7.86 -13.80 4.94
N HIS A 164 8.67 -13.75 5.96
CA HIS A 164 9.31 -12.54 6.46
C HIS A 164 10.11 -11.79 5.39
N ASP A 165 10.88 -12.53 4.57
CA ASP A 165 11.81 -11.93 3.61
C ASP A 165 11.13 -11.33 2.36
N VAL A 166 9.84 -11.59 2.15
CA VAL A 166 9.10 -11.02 1.02
C VAL A 166 9.02 -9.49 1.16
N ALA A 167 8.43 -9.02 2.25
CA ALA A 167 8.30 -7.58 2.51
C ALA A 167 9.64 -6.93 2.88
N LEU A 168 10.54 -7.68 3.56
CA LEU A 168 11.88 -7.20 3.87
C LEU A 168 12.67 -6.89 2.60
N GLY A 169 12.63 -7.79 1.60
CA GLY A 169 13.33 -7.60 0.33
C GLY A 169 12.82 -6.37 -0.44
N ASP A 170 11.51 -6.13 -0.42
CA ASP A 170 10.93 -4.93 -1.02
C ASP A 170 11.40 -3.66 -0.32
N MET A 171 11.40 -3.66 1.01
CA MET A 171 11.87 -2.51 1.79
C MET A 171 13.36 -2.23 1.57
N VAL A 172 14.20 -3.27 1.55
CA VAL A 172 15.63 -3.15 1.23
C VAL A 172 15.83 -2.55 -0.16
N ARG A 173 15.04 -2.99 -1.15
CA ARG A 173 15.07 -2.44 -2.51
C ARG A 173 14.72 -0.95 -2.52
N VAL A 174 13.69 -0.56 -1.81
CA VAL A 174 13.29 0.86 -1.71
C VAL A 174 14.40 1.69 -1.06
N ILE A 175 14.99 1.21 0.04
CA ILE A 175 16.10 1.89 0.72
C ILE A 175 17.31 2.04 -0.23
N ARG A 176 17.70 1.00 -0.95
CA ARG A 176 18.82 1.05 -1.90
C ARG A 176 18.56 1.96 -3.08
N THR A 177 17.29 2.07 -3.51
CA THR A 177 16.88 2.94 -4.63
C THR A 177 16.78 4.39 -4.19
N PHE A 178 16.06 4.67 -3.12
CA PHE A 178 15.79 6.02 -2.65
C PHE A 178 16.98 6.61 -1.88
N ARG A 179 17.76 5.77 -1.17
CA ARG A 179 18.95 6.14 -0.41
C ARG A 179 18.69 7.17 0.69
N PRO A 180 17.77 6.88 1.65
CA PRO A 180 17.42 7.82 2.71
C PRO A 180 18.59 8.03 3.68
N ASP A 181 18.75 9.27 4.17
CA ASP A 181 19.64 9.55 5.30
C ASP A 181 19.00 9.16 6.63
N VAL A 182 17.69 9.33 6.71
CA VAL A 182 16.88 9.05 7.91
C VAL A 182 15.76 8.08 7.57
N LEU A 183 15.64 7.05 8.38
CA LEU A 183 14.53 6.09 8.32
C LEU A 183 13.68 6.23 9.59
N VAL A 184 12.37 6.39 9.42
CA VAL A 184 11.40 6.51 10.52
C VAL A 184 10.41 5.36 10.45
N ALA A 185 10.42 4.47 11.43
CA ALA A 185 9.35 3.49 11.60
C ALA A 185 8.18 4.13 12.35
N ARG A 186 6.95 4.00 11.83
CA ARG A 186 5.77 4.58 12.44
C ARG A 186 5.41 3.95 13.78
N PHE A 187 5.66 2.65 13.92
CA PHE A 187 5.27 1.83 15.07
C PHE A 187 6.47 1.37 15.88
N SER A 188 6.21 0.80 17.06
CA SER A 188 7.27 0.33 17.97
C SER A 188 7.88 -1.02 17.58
N GLY A 189 7.14 -1.85 16.86
CA GLY A 189 7.47 -3.25 16.57
C GLY A 189 7.20 -4.17 17.76
N THR A 190 6.36 -3.76 18.70
CA THR A 190 5.99 -4.53 19.90
C THR A 190 4.50 -4.76 19.98
N THR A 191 4.05 -5.57 20.94
CA THR A 191 2.64 -5.83 21.20
C THR A 191 1.84 -4.57 21.56
N ARG A 192 2.49 -3.47 21.92
CA ARG A 192 1.85 -2.15 22.12
C ARG A 192 1.16 -1.62 20.87
N ASP A 193 1.63 -2.02 19.70
CA ASP A 193 1.06 -1.59 18.43
C ASP A 193 -0.31 -2.21 18.14
N GLY A 194 -0.75 -3.20 18.93
CA GLY A 194 -2.09 -3.77 18.92
C GLY A 194 -2.45 -4.61 17.68
N HIS A 195 -1.73 -4.44 16.57
CA HIS A 195 -1.97 -5.11 15.30
C HIS A 195 -0.66 -5.72 14.76
N GLY A 196 -0.73 -6.96 14.27
CA GLY A 196 0.45 -7.67 13.78
C GLY A 196 1.10 -6.99 12.56
N ASN A 197 0.32 -6.38 11.66
CA ASN A 197 0.85 -5.64 10.51
C ASN A 197 1.65 -4.42 10.97
N HIS A 198 1.20 -3.70 12.00
CA HIS A 198 1.93 -2.59 12.61
C HIS A 198 3.26 -3.05 13.22
N GLN A 199 3.22 -4.14 14.02
CA GLN A 199 4.43 -4.73 14.59
C GLN A 199 5.40 -5.14 13.49
N ALA A 200 4.90 -5.86 12.46
CA ALA A 200 5.69 -6.35 11.35
C ALA A 200 6.37 -5.21 10.59
N SER A 201 5.67 -4.11 10.30
CA SER A 201 6.24 -2.97 9.56
C SER A 201 7.47 -2.38 10.25
N SER A 202 7.44 -2.23 11.58
CA SER A 202 8.55 -1.68 12.35
C SER A 202 9.69 -2.66 12.58
N ILE A 203 9.38 -3.95 12.78
CA ILE A 203 10.38 -5.00 12.84
C ILE A 203 11.18 -5.02 11.53
N LEU A 204 10.48 -5.03 10.39
CA LEU A 204 11.09 -5.01 9.07
C LEU A 204 11.89 -3.73 8.82
N ALA A 205 11.39 -2.56 9.22
CA ALA A 205 12.09 -1.30 9.05
C ALA A 205 13.44 -1.28 9.81
N ARG A 206 13.44 -1.79 11.04
CA ARG A 206 14.67 -1.92 11.86
C ARG A 206 15.66 -2.90 11.25
N GLU A 207 15.18 -3.99 10.68
CA GLU A 207 16.04 -4.96 10.00
C GLU A 207 16.55 -4.43 8.67
N ALA A 208 15.66 -3.83 7.85
CA ALA A 208 16.01 -3.25 6.56
C ALA A 208 17.06 -2.14 6.66
N PHE A 209 17.01 -1.34 7.73
CA PHE A 209 18.02 -0.32 8.03
C PHE A 209 19.45 -0.86 8.02
N ARG A 210 19.66 -2.12 8.47
CA ARG A 210 20.96 -2.79 8.46
C ARG A 210 21.15 -3.64 7.20
N ALA A 211 20.11 -4.35 6.78
CA ALA A 211 20.17 -5.26 5.64
C ALA A 211 20.46 -4.52 4.32
N ALA A 212 20.00 -3.29 4.16
CA ALA A 212 20.26 -2.51 2.96
C ALA A 212 21.75 -2.18 2.76
N ALA A 213 22.52 -2.10 3.83
CA ALA A 213 23.97 -1.87 3.79
C ALA A 213 24.78 -3.14 3.50
N ASP A 214 24.21 -4.32 3.72
CA ASP A 214 24.91 -5.59 3.52
C ASP A 214 24.70 -6.12 2.10
N PRO A 215 25.73 -6.15 1.23
CA PRO A 215 25.59 -6.66 -0.14
C PRO A 215 25.27 -8.17 -0.21
N LYS A 216 25.42 -8.91 0.90
CA LYS A 216 25.07 -10.33 0.97
C LYS A 216 23.60 -10.57 1.24
N ARG A 217 22.89 -9.55 1.75
CA ARG A 217 21.43 -9.59 1.89
C ARG A 217 20.82 -9.17 0.55
N PHE A 218 19.94 -10.01 0.01
CA PHE A 218 19.29 -9.79 -1.30
C PHE A 218 20.32 -9.51 -2.41
N PRO A 219 21.26 -10.45 -2.67
CA PRO A 219 22.35 -10.26 -3.62
C PRO A 219 21.84 -10.10 -5.07
N GLU A 220 20.65 -10.58 -5.37
CA GLU A 220 19.98 -10.37 -6.66
C GLU A 220 19.77 -8.86 -6.95
N GLN A 221 19.48 -8.06 -5.94
CA GLN A 221 19.33 -6.61 -6.10
C GLN A 221 20.66 -5.94 -6.46
N ILE A 222 21.76 -6.45 -5.91
CA ILE A 222 23.10 -5.98 -6.25
C ILE A 222 23.46 -6.37 -7.70
N ALA A 223 23.12 -7.59 -8.10
CA ALA A 223 23.32 -8.05 -9.47
C ALA A 223 22.49 -7.25 -10.49
N GLU A 224 21.36 -6.71 -10.11
CA GLU A 224 20.53 -5.78 -10.90
C GLU A 224 21.09 -4.35 -10.97
N GLY A 225 22.19 -4.05 -10.27
CA GLY A 225 22.86 -2.76 -10.27
C GLY A 225 22.52 -1.81 -9.12
N LEU A 226 21.76 -2.27 -8.11
CA LEU A 226 21.57 -1.50 -6.88
C LEU A 226 22.82 -1.57 -6.02
N GLU A 227 23.16 -0.46 -5.38
CA GLU A 227 24.27 -0.40 -4.44
C GLU A 227 23.81 -0.55 -2.99
N PRO A 228 24.62 -1.15 -2.11
CA PRO A 228 24.37 -1.13 -0.68
C PRO A 228 24.21 0.31 -0.17
N TRP A 229 23.26 0.51 0.74
CA TRP A 229 23.04 1.81 1.35
C TRP A 229 22.84 1.73 2.85
N GLN A 230 23.64 2.49 3.61
CA GLN A 230 23.47 2.65 5.05
C GLN A 230 22.85 4.02 5.36
N ALA A 231 21.58 4.03 5.76
CA ALA A 231 20.97 5.23 6.32
C ALA A 231 21.72 5.65 7.61
N LYS A 232 21.77 6.96 7.88
CA LYS A 232 22.56 7.51 8.99
C LYS A 232 21.85 7.37 10.33
N LYS A 233 20.50 7.47 10.34
CA LYS A 233 19.70 7.46 11.55
C LYS A 233 18.45 6.62 11.36
N PHE A 234 18.03 5.99 12.45
CA PHE A 234 16.78 5.25 12.54
C PHE A 234 15.99 5.76 13.75
N TYR A 235 14.75 6.17 13.52
CA TYR A 235 13.84 6.61 14.56
C TYR A 235 12.59 5.75 14.60
N ILE A 236 11.95 5.73 15.76
CA ILE A 236 10.63 5.13 15.98
C ILE A 236 9.66 6.25 16.33
N GLY A 237 8.62 6.38 15.55
CA GLY A 237 7.49 7.27 15.84
C GLY A 237 6.49 6.63 16.80
N ASN A 238 5.42 7.37 17.08
CA ASN A 238 4.29 6.90 17.89
C ASN A 238 4.68 6.32 19.27
N VAL A 239 5.66 6.93 19.90
CA VAL A 239 6.10 6.53 21.24
C VAL A 239 5.13 6.96 22.35
N CYS A 240 4.25 7.92 22.05
CA CYS A 240 3.22 8.36 22.97
C CYS A 240 2.01 7.42 22.99
N PRO A 241 1.35 7.22 24.14
CA PRO A 241 0.07 6.56 24.19
C PRO A 241 -0.96 7.30 23.34
N TRP A 242 -1.84 6.57 22.66
CA TRP A 242 -2.93 7.14 21.88
C TRP A 242 -3.74 8.14 22.69
N GLY A 243 -3.94 9.36 22.17
CA GLY A 243 -4.67 10.43 22.87
C GLY A 243 -3.90 11.13 23.99
N SER A 244 -2.63 10.80 24.23
CA SER A 244 -1.79 11.50 25.19
C SER A 244 -1.19 12.77 24.57
N MET A 245 -1.30 13.89 25.29
CA MET A 245 -0.59 15.14 24.96
C MET A 245 0.84 15.17 25.53
N THR A 246 1.24 14.13 26.24
CA THR A 246 2.57 14.02 26.85
C THR A 246 3.21 12.69 26.48
N CYS A 247 4.48 12.72 26.13
CA CYS A 247 5.28 11.56 25.78
C CYS A 247 6.40 11.38 26.83
N PRO A 248 6.12 10.71 27.95
CA PRO A 248 7.11 10.58 29.01
C PRO A 248 8.34 9.76 28.61
N ASP A 249 8.22 8.94 27.56
CA ASP A 249 9.28 8.04 27.09
C ASP A 249 9.95 8.56 25.79
N ALA A 250 9.71 9.79 25.40
CA ALA A 250 10.36 10.36 24.22
C ALA A 250 11.74 10.90 24.61
N ASP A 251 12.78 10.30 24.07
CA ASP A 251 14.13 10.87 24.05
C ASP A 251 14.19 11.90 22.91
N TRP A 252 14.23 13.15 23.29
CA TRP A 252 14.34 14.30 22.35
C TRP A 252 15.78 14.56 21.94
#